data_bf25b26eb0b2c5f3830c9c24b7555fe9
#
_entry.id   bf25b26eb0b2c5f3830c9c24b7555fe9
#
_cell.length_a   1.000
_cell.length_b   1.000
_cell.length_c   1.000
_cell.angle_alpha   90.00
_cell.angle_beta   90.00
_cell.angle_gamma   90.00
#
_symmetry.space_group_name_H-M   'P 1'
#
loop_
_entity.id
_entity.type
_entity.pdbx_description
1 polymer ?
#
loop_
_entity_poly.entity_id
_entity_poly.type
_entity_poly.pdbx_seq_one_letter_code
_entity_poly.pdbx_strand_id
1 'polypeptide(L)'
;MTQTDRHIAIVGAGIIGICCAHELRSRGFVVTLIDRDEPCTGTSWGNAGAIAVAETLPLASPGIMAKAPRWLLDPTGPLSVPPSYLPTMLPWLYRFWRASSAAQVRRSAEAISSLLGMSVEALTRITDAAGISHKLRPMGDIHVYQGRRQFDSSRWGWDMRRELGV
;
A
#
# COMPACT_ATOMS: atom_id res chain seq x y z
N MET A 1 32.79 4.39 -16.55
CA MET A 1 32.25 5.01 -15.33
C MET A 1 31.91 3.88 -14.37
N THR A 2 32.63 3.79 -13.28
CA THR A 2 32.33 2.83 -12.20
C THR A 2 31.02 3.21 -11.53
N GLN A 3 30.33 2.26 -10.91
CA GLN A 3 29.05 2.48 -10.24
C GLN A 3 29.14 3.56 -9.14
N THR A 4 30.34 3.76 -8.58
CA THR A 4 30.69 4.77 -7.58
C THR A 4 30.69 6.22 -8.08
N ASP A 5 30.71 6.46 -9.40
CA ASP A 5 30.72 7.81 -9.98
C ASP A 5 29.29 8.36 -10.23
N ARG A 6 28.26 7.58 -9.95
CA ARG A 6 26.87 8.01 -10.15
C ARG A 6 26.31 8.64 -8.89
N HIS A 7 25.92 9.91 -9.03
CA HIS A 7 25.22 10.66 -7.99
C HIS A 7 23.73 10.63 -8.24
N ILE A 8 22.94 10.21 -7.24
CA ILE A 8 21.48 10.07 -7.31
C ILE A 8 20.86 11.04 -6.30
N ALA A 9 19.98 11.90 -6.79
CA ALA A 9 19.17 12.76 -5.94
C ALA A 9 17.79 12.10 -5.73
N ILE A 10 17.35 12.00 -4.48
CA ILE A 10 16.03 11.50 -4.10
C ILE A 10 15.25 12.66 -3.51
N VAL A 11 14.09 12.95 -4.06
CA VAL A 11 13.18 13.96 -3.56
C VAL A 11 12.13 13.32 -2.66
N GLY A 12 12.11 13.72 -1.41
CA GLY A 12 11.26 13.19 -0.36
C GLY A 12 12.03 12.34 0.65
N ALA A 13 12.11 12.82 1.90
CA ALA A 13 12.76 12.15 3.03
C ALA A 13 11.74 11.43 3.95
N GLY A 14 10.62 10.97 3.41
CA GLY A 14 9.73 10.02 4.08
C GLY A 14 10.35 8.61 4.08
N ILE A 15 9.62 7.64 4.65
CA ILE A 15 10.11 6.26 4.78
C ILE A 15 10.56 5.66 3.44
N ILE A 16 9.85 5.93 2.36
CA ILE A 16 10.20 5.42 1.02
C ILE A 16 11.54 5.99 0.57
N GLY A 17 11.72 7.31 0.63
CA GLY A 17 12.97 7.96 0.22
C GLY A 17 14.16 7.52 1.04
N ILE A 18 13.99 7.35 2.34
CA ILE A 18 15.05 6.88 3.25
C ILE A 18 15.44 5.43 2.93
N CYS A 19 14.47 4.52 2.73
CA CYS A 19 14.76 3.14 2.35
C CYS A 19 15.47 3.07 0.98
N CYS A 20 15.02 3.85 0.00
CA CYS A 20 15.70 3.93 -1.30
C CYS A 20 17.13 4.46 -1.16
N ALA A 21 17.35 5.50 -0.36
CA ALA A 21 18.66 6.07 -0.12
C ALA A 21 19.61 5.05 0.54
N HIS A 22 19.10 4.30 1.52
CA HIS A 22 19.86 3.24 2.19
C HIS A 22 20.29 2.15 1.21
N GLU A 23 19.36 1.62 0.43
CA GLU A 23 19.63 0.57 -0.56
C GLU A 23 20.60 1.03 -1.68
N LEU A 24 20.48 2.26 -2.15
CA LEU A 24 21.37 2.80 -3.16
C LEU A 24 22.78 3.02 -2.59
N ARG A 25 22.89 3.54 -1.37
CA ARG A 25 24.19 3.69 -0.70
C ARG A 25 24.87 2.34 -0.45
N SER A 26 24.12 1.33 -0.02
CA SER A 26 24.68 -0.01 0.19
C SER A 26 25.24 -0.63 -1.11
N ARG A 27 24.73 -0.18 -2.27
CA ARG A 27 25.21 -0.57 -3.61
C ARG A 27 26.34 0.33 -4.16
N GLY A 28 26.84 1.26 -3.36
CA GLY A 28 27.99 2.12 -3.71
C GLY A 28 27.63 3.39 -4.47
N PHE A 29 26.35 3.78 -4.55
CA PHE A 29 25.98 5.07 -5.15
C PHE A 29 26.21 6.23 -4.16
N VAL A 30 26.56 7.40 -4.70
CA VAL A 30 26.49 8.66 -3.94
C VAL A 30 25.05 9.14 -3.96
N VAL A 31 24.45 9.35 -2.79
CA VAL A 31 23.03 9.72 -2.69
C VAL A 31 22.87 11.02 -1.93
N THR A 32 22.09 11.95 -2.50
CA THR A 32 21.58 13.14 -1.82
C THR A 32 20.08 13.00 -1.63
N LEU A 33 19.63 13.12 -0.39
CA LEU A 33 18.23 13.14 -0.01
C LEU A 33 17.77 14.58 0.18
N ILE A 34 16.68 14.98 -0.49
CA ILE A 34 16.17 16.34 -0.51
C ILE A 34 14.74 16.33 0.01
N ASP A 35 14.47 17.11 1.04
CA ASP A 35 13.10 17.36 1.53
C ASP A 35 12.98 18.83 1.91
N ARG A 36 11.75 19.33 1.98
CA ARG A 36 11.45 20.68 2.48
C ARG A 36 11.44 20.75 4.02
N ASP A 37 11.21 19.60 4.66
CA ASP A 37 11.06 19.46 6.10
C ASP A 37 12.06 18.43 6.66
N GLU A 38 12.13 18.29 7.97
CA GLU A 38 12.95 17.27 8.64
C GLU A 38 12.52 15.85 8.20
N PRO A 39 13.45 14.90 8.12
CA PRO A 39 13.16 13.54 7.69
C PRO A 39 12.03 12.89 8.49
N CYS A 40 11.10 12.22 7.80
CA CYS A 40 9.97 11.49 8.37
C CYS A 40 8.92 12.33 9.13
N THR A 41 8.97 13.65 9.10
CA THR A 41 7.98 14.50 9.79
C THR A 41 6.66 14.68 9.04
N GLY A 42 6.60 14.27 7.76
CA GLY A 42 5.39 14.30 6.95
C GLY A 42 4.48 13.07 7.16
N THR A 43 3.95 12.54 6.06
CA THR A 43 2.99 11.40 6.06
C THR A 43 3.53 10.13 6.75
N SER A 44 4.84 9.95 6.81
CA SER A 44 5.45 8.80 7.50
C SER A 44 5.36 8.91 9.03
N TRP A 45 5.10 10.09 9.57
CA TRP A 45 4.94 10.31 11.00
C TRP A 45 3.57 9.85 11.47
N GLY A 46 3.53 9.13 12.58
CA GLY A 46 2.28 8.74 13.24
C GLY A 46 1.45 7.70 12.50
N ASN A 47 2.01 7.01 11.50
CA ASN A 47 1.31 5.89 10.87
C ASN A 47 1.21 4.69 11.84
N ALA A 48 0.37 3.71 11.49
CA ALA A 48 0.12 2.54 12.34
C ALA A 48 1.33 1.60 12.49
N GLY A 49 2.37 1.75 11.68
CA GLY A 49 3.57 0.89 11.71
C GLY A 49 3.29 -0.57 11.32
N ALA A 50 2.15 -0.84 10.68
CA ALA A 50 1.81 -2.18 10.25
C ALA A 50 2.47 -2.51 8.90
N ILE A 51 3.05 -3.72 8.80
CA ILE A 51 3.54 -4.27 7.53
C ILE A 51 2.43 -5.12 6.95
N ALA A 52 1.64 -4.53 6.07
CA ALA A 52 0.40 -5.10 5.56
C ALA A 52 0.66 -6.06 4.38
N VAL A 53 1.44 -7.13 4.56
CA VAL A 53 1.74 -8.13 3.52
C VAL A 53 0.49 -8.81 2.96
N ALA A 54 -0.56 -8.93 3.77
CA ALA A 54 -1.82 -9.55 3.38
C ALA A 54 -2.74 -8.61 2.54
N GLU A 55 -2.41 -7.33 2.41
CA GLU A 55 -3.22 -6.36 1.67
C GLU A 55 -2.91 -6.38 0.17
N THR A 56 -3.04 -7.56 -0.43
CA THR A 56 -2.77 -7.81 -1.85
C THR A 56 -3.91 -7.42 -2.78
N LEU A 57 -5.13 -7.24 -2.24
CA LEU A 57 -6.29 -6.93 -3.05
C LEU A 57 -6.40 -5.42 -3.32
N PRO A 58 -6.58 -5.00 -4.59
CA PRO A 58 -6.80 -3.60 -4.90
C PRO A 58 -8.16 -3.13 -4.38
N LEU A 59 -8.27 -1.84 -4.07
CA LEU A 59 -9.53 -1.21 -3.65
C LEU A 59 -10.63 -1.37 -4.72
N ALA A 60 -10.26 -1.27 -5.99
CA ALA A 60 -11.16 -1.52 -7.13
C ALA A 60 -11.48 -3.02 -7.21
N SER A 61 -12.45 -3.48 -6.42
CA SER A 61 -12.89 -4.88 -6.37
C SER A 61 -14.23 -5.09 -7.09
N PRO A 62 -14.54 -6.31 -7.54
CA PRO A 62 -15.83 -6.61 -8.18
C PRO A 62 -17.01 -6.21 -7.30
N GLY A 63 -17.99 -5.51 -7.88
CA GLY A 63 -19.19 -5.06 -7.16
C GLY A 63 -19.02 -3.80 -6.29
N ILE A 64 -17.81 -3.20 -6.24
CA ILE A 64 -17.59 -2.00 -5.41
C ILE A 64 -18.45 -0.81 -5.85
N MET A 65 -18.67 -0.65 -7.15
CA MET A 65 -19.51 0.43 -7.69
C MET A 65 -20.98 0.32 -7.26
N ALA A 66 -21.48 -0.88 -7.02
CA ALA A 66 -22.84 -1.08 -6.49
C ALA A 66 -22.97 -0.63 -5.02
N LYS A 67 -21.87 -0.55 -4.28
CA LYS A 67 -21.82 -0.07 -2.90
C LYS A 67 -21.65 1.45 -2.81
N ALA A 68 -21.09 2.09 -3.84
CA ALA A 68 -20.76 3.51 -3.85
C ALA A 68 -21.96 4.44 -3.54
N PRO A 69 -23.17 4.26 -4.11
CA PRO A 69 -24.33 5.11 -3.77
C PRO A 69 -24.67 5.08 -2.28
N ARG A 70 -24.61 3.88 -1.65
CA ARG A 70 -24.86 3.75 -0.21
C ARG A 70 -23.82 4.50 0.63
N TRP A 71 -22.54 4.43 0.24
CA TRP A 71 -21.47 5.11 0.95
C TRP A 71 -21.56 6.63 0.81
N LEU A 72 -21.97 7.13 -0.36
CA LEU A 72 -22.17 8.57 -0.59
C LEU A 72 -23.34 9.15 0.23
N LEU A 73 -24.34 8.32 0.57
CA LEU A 73 -25.50 8.71 1.37
C LEU A 73 -25.27 8.54 2.88
N ASP A 74 -24.21 7.85 3.27
CA ASP A 74 -23.86 7.62 4.67
C ASP A 74 -22.87 8.68 5.16
N PRO A 75 -23.28 9.59 6.08
CA PRO A 75 -22.39 10.63 6.62
C PRO A 75 -21.16 10.08 7.35
N THR A 76 -21.24 8.82 7.81
CA THR A 76 -20.15 8.10 8.49
C THR A 76 -19.42 7.12 7.57
N GLY A 77 -19.82 7.09 6.30
CA GLY A 77 -19.29 6.17 5.30
C GLY A 77 -17.83 6.47 4.91
N PRO A 78 -17.18 5.50 4.29
CA PRO A 78 -15.77 5.63 3.91
C PRO A 78 -15.55 6.56 2.71
N LEU A 79 -16.61 7.04 2.07
CA LEU A 79 -16.56 7.88 0.89
C LEU A 79 -17.42 9.13 1.09
N SER A 80 -16.76 10.27 1.24
CA SER A 80 -17.42 11.57 1.29
C SER A 80 -16.95 12.42 0.10
N VAL A 81 -17.89 12.78 -0.78
CA VAL A 81 -17.61 13.57 -1.98
C VAL A 81 -18.60 14.73 -2.04
N PRO A 82 -18.14 15.98 -2.06
CA PRO A 82 -19.03 17.11 -2.31
C PRO A 82 -19.75 16.96 -3.64
N PRO A 83 -21.08 17.17 -3.70
CA PRO A 83 -21.84 17.02 -4.96
C PRO A 83 -21.31 17.86 -6.12
N SER A 84 -20.76 19.04 -5.83
CA SER A 84 -20.13 19.91 -6.81
C SER A 84 -18.88 19.32 -7.47
N TYR A 85 -18.23 18.35 -6.84
CA TYR A 85 -17.02 17.71 -7.34
C TYR A 85 -17.31 16.47 -8.21
N LEU A 86 -18.51 15.92 -8.14
CA LEU A 86 -18.92 14.72 -8.90
C LEU A 86 -18.61 14.80 -10.40
N PRO A 87 -18.93 15.91 -11.12
CA PRO A 87 -18.62 16.00 -12.55
C PRO A 87 -17.12 15.86 -12.84
N THR A 88 -16.28 16.44 -12.01
CA THR A 88 -14.80 16.35 -12.13
C THR A 88 -14.29 14.93 -11.89
N MET A 89 -14.98 14.15 -11.05
CA MET A 89 -14.63 12.76 -10.76
C MET A 89 -15.07 11.74 -11.83
N LEU A 90 -16.00 12.07 -12.73
CA LEU A 90 -16.55 11.12 -13.68
C LEU A 90 -15.48 10.35 -14.50
N PRO A 91 -14.42 10.98 -15.06
CA PRO A 91 -13.39 10.25 -15.78
C PRO A 91 -12.64 9.25 -14.89
N TRP A 92 -12.40 9.61 -13.62
CA TRP A 92 -11.77 8.72 -12.65
C TRP A 92 -12.71 7.58 -12.26
N LEU A 93 -13.98 7.83 -11.99
CA LEU A 93 -14.99 6.82 -11.67
C LEU A 93 -15.14 5.80 -12.81
N TYR A 94 -15.12 6.24 -14.06
CA TYR A 94 -15.13 5.35 -15.22
C TYR A 94 -13.90 4.42 -15.24
N ARG A 95 -12.70 4.96 -15.03
CA ARG A 95 -11.45 4.16 -14.97
C ARG A 95 -11.47 3.19 -13.78
N PHE A 96 -11.97 3.64 -12.63
CA PHE A 96 -12.11 2.83 -11.43
C PHE A 96 -13.09 1.67 -11.64
N TRP A 97 -14.23 1.94 -12.28
CA TRP A 97 -15.18 0.91 -12.67
C TRP A 97 -14.54 -0.13 -13.61
N ARG A 98 -13.84 0.30 -14.64
CA ARG A 98 -13.11 -0.63 -15.53
C ARG A 98 -12.06 -1.45 -14.80
N ALA A 99 -11.35 -0.84 -13.87
CA ALA A 99 -10.35 -1.50 -13.03
C ALA A 99 -10.97 -2.53 -12.07
N SER A 100 -12.26 -2.43 -11.77
CA SER A 100 -12.99 -3.34 -10.88
C SER A 100 -13.42 -4.67 -11.56
N SER A 101 -13.04 -4.91 -12.82
CA SER A 101 -13.30 -6.20 -13.47
C SER A 101 -12.47 -7.32 -12.83
N ALA A 102 -13.04 -8.52 -12.71
CA ALA A 102 -12.37 -9.64 -12.03
C ALA A 102 -10.98 -9.95 -12.61
N ALA A 103 -10.84 -9.89 -13.95
CA ALA A 103 -9.55 -10.12 -14.61
C ALA A 103 -8.51 -9.04 -14.28
N GLN A 104 -8.93 -7.77 -14.20
CA GLN A 104 -8.00 -6.68 -13.85
C GLN A 104 -7.62 -6.74 -12.38
N VAL A 105 -8.59 -7.04 -11.50
CA VAL A 105 -8.33 -7.21 -10.06
C VAL A 105 -7.32 -8.33 -9.81
N ARG A 106 -7.47 -9.47 -10.50
CA ARG A 106 -6.52 -10.58 -10.39
C ARG A 106 -5.11 -10.16 -10.82
N ARG A 107 -4.96 -9.54 -11.98
CA ARG A 107 -3.65 -9.03 -12.45
C ARG A 107 -3.02 -8.04 -11.47
N SER A 108 -3.83 -7.14 -10.92
CA SER A 108 -3.35 -6.17 -9.94
C SER A 108 -2.94 -6.84 -8.63
N ALA A 109 -3.72 -7.81 -8.15
CA ALA A 109 -3.41 -8.58 -6.95
C ALA A 109 -2.12 -9.40 -7.09
N GLU A 110 -1.91 -10.04 -8.25
CA GLU A 110 -0.67 -10.77 -8.56
C GLU A 110 0.55 -9.82 -8.53
N ALA A 111 0.44 -8.65 -9.16
CA ALA A 111 1.51 -7.65 -9.16
C ALA A 111 1.79 -7.09 -7.75
N ILE A 112 0.75 -6.79 -6.97
CA ILE A 112 0.89 -6.31 -5.58
C ILE A 112 1.51 -7.40 -4.72
N SER A 113 1.04 -8.65 -4.81
CA SER A 113 1.56 -9.78 -4.04
C SER A 113 3.04 -10.02 -4.31
N SER A 114 3.48 -9.92 -5.58
CA SER A 114 4.89 -10.09 -5.93
C SER A 114 5.81 -9.04 -5.29
N LEU A 115 5.32 -7.81 -5.10
CA LEU A 115 6.06 -6.75 -4.39
C LEU A 115 6.00 -6.93 -2.87
N LEU A 116 4.81 -7.23 -2.33
CA LEU A 116 4.63 -7.39 -0.89
C LEU A 116 5.36 -8.61 -0.34
N GLY A 117 5.48 -9.69 -1.12
CA GLY A 117 6.24 -10.88 -0.75
C GLY A 117 7.72 -10.60 -0.42
N MET A 118 8.29 -9.53 -0.97
CA MET A 118 9.67 -9.11 -0.67
C MET A 118 9.79 -8.19 0.55
N SER A 119 8.67 -7.69 1.07
CA SER A 119 8.67 -6.59 2.08
C SER A 119 9.29 -7.00 3.39
N VAL A 120 8.94 -8.20 3.91
CA VAL A 120 9.40 -8.67 5.23
C VAL A 120 10.90 -8.85 5.23
N GLU A 121 11.44 -9.53 4.20
CA GLU A 121 12.89 -9.72 4.08
C GLU A 121 13.64 -8.40 3.94
N ALA A 122 13.15 -7.49 3.08
CA ALA A 122 13.77 -6.19 2.88
C ALA A 122 13.76 -5.34 4.16
N LEU A 123 12.64 -5.32 4.89
CA LEU A 123 12.54 -4.60 6.15
C LEU A 123 13.40 -5.23 7.25
N THR A 124 13.47 -6.54 7.34
CA THR A 124 14.36 -7.23 8.27
C THR A 124 15.79 -6.81 8.03
N ARG A 125 16.26 -6.85 6.78
CA ARG A 125 17.61 -6.43 6.40
C ARG A 125 17.92 -4.98 6.83
N ILE A 126 16.98 -4.05 6.58
CA ILE A 126 17.16 -2.63 6.90
C ILE A 126 17.16 -2.42 8.42
N THR A 127 16.26 -3.07 9.15
CA THR A 127 16.17 -2.94 10.61
C THR A 127 17.35 -3.58 11.32
N ASP A 128 17.90 -4.68 10.78
CA ASP A 128 19.14 -5.30 11.28
C ASP A 128 20.32 -4.35 11.09
N ALA A 129 20.47 -3.80 9.90
CA ALA A 129 21.52 -2.83 9.60
C ALA A 129 21.44 -1.56 10.48
N ALA A 130 20.23 -1.16 10.86
CA ALA A 130 19.98 -0.02 11.74
C ALA A 130 20.06 -0.37 13.25
N GLY A 131 20.20 -1.63 13.62
CA GLY A 131 20.21 -2.09 15.03
C GLY A 131 18.86 -1.99 15.74
N ILE A 132 17.74 -1.97 14.97
CA ILE A 132 16.38 -1.79 15.49
C ILE A 132 15.45 -2.99 15.23
N SER A 133 15.98 -4.17 14.95
CA SER A 133 15.21 -5.38 14.65
C SER A 133 14.18 -5.72 15.74
N HIS A 134 14.46 -5.36 17.00
CA HIS A 134 13.54 -5.52 18.11
C HIS A 134 12.23 -4.72 17.96
N LYS A 135 12.18 -3.77 17.03
CA LYS A 135 10.95 -3.02 16.69
C LYS A 135 10.02 -3.81 15.78
N LEU A 136 10.53 -4.75 14.98
CA LEU A 136 9.72 -5.66 14.18
C LEU A 136 9.13 -6.76 15.05
N ARG A 137 7.81 -6.85 15.09
CA ARG A 137 7.08 -7.84 15.87
C ARG A 137 6.16 -8.64 14.96
N PRO A 138 6.40 -9.94 14.74
CA PRO A 138 5.51 -10.81 13.96
C PRO A 138 4.27 -11.16 14.78
N MET A 139 3.28 -10.27 14.81
CA MET A 139 2.08 -10.43 15.62
C MET A 139 0.88 -10.99 14.84
N GLY A 140 0.90 -10.89 13.51
CA GLY A 140 -0.24 -11.22 12.66
C GLY A 140 -1.39 -10.23 12.80
N ASP A 141 -2.46 -10.46 12.03
CA ASP A 141 -3.66 -9.63 12.00
C ASP A 141 -4.90 -10.46 12.36
N ILE A 142 -5.84 -9.83 13.07
CA ILE A 142 -7.14 -10.43 13.38
C ILE A 142 -8.21 -9.66 12.61
N HIS A 143 -8.91 -10.36 11.70
CA HIS A 143 -10.03 -9.81 10.98
C HIS A 143 -11.35 -10.13 11.68
N VAL A 144 -12.03 -9.08 12.13
CA VAL A 144 -13.33 -9.18 12.82
C VAL A 144 -14.46 -8.84 11.86
N TYR A 145 -15.50 -9.64 11.85
CA TYR A 145 -16.68 -9.49 10.99
C TYR A 145 -17.94 -9.28 11.81
N GLN A 146 -18.79 -8.36 11.36
CA GLN A 146 -20.10 -8.13 11.96
C GLN A 146 -21.10 -9.15 11.42
N GLY A 147 -21.07 -10.34 11.99
CA GLY A 147 -21.98 -11.44 11.70
C GLY A 147 -21.61 -12.27 10.46
N ARG A 148 -22.32 -13.40 10.32
CA ARG A 148 -22.05 -14.45 9.31
C ARG A 148 -22.08 -13.94 7.87
N ARG A 149 -23.05 -13.08 7.54
CA ARG A 149 -23.19 -12.54 6.19
C ARG A 149 -21.96 -11.78 5.72
N GLN A 150 -21.37 -10.95 6.59
CA GLN A 150 -20.17 -10.20 6.25
C GLN A 150 -18.96 -11.13 6.09
N PHE A 151 -18.83 -12.11 6.98
CA PHE A 151 -17.81 -13.14 6.88
C PHE A 151 -17.92 -13.91 5.55
N ASP A 152 -19.11 -14.40 5.20
CA ASP A 152 -19.31 -15.14 3.96
C ASP A 152 -19.02 -14.29 2.71
N SER A 153 -19.33 -13.00 2.73
CA SER A 153 -19.01 -12.07 1.63
C SER A 153 -17.51 -11.81 1.47
N SER A 154 -16.70 -12.08 2.48
CA SER A 154 -15.24 -11.90 2.43
C SER A 154 -14.49 -13.11 1.84
N ARG A 155 -15.15 -14.26 1.70
CA ARG A 155 -14.51 -15.53 1.28
C ARG A 155 -13.73 -15.40 -0.02
N TRP A 156 -14.31 -14.77 -1.04
CA TRP A 156 -13.64 -14.55 -2.31
C TRP A 156 -12.27 -13.86 -2.14
N GLY A 157 -12.22 -12.86 -1.28
CA GLY A 157 -10.96 -12.15 -1.01
C GLY A 157 -9.94 -13.03 -0.29
N TRP A 158 -10.38 -13.86 0.64
CA TRP A 158 -9.51 -14.81 1.34
C TRP A 158 -9.02 -15.94 0.44
N ASP A 159 -9.88 -16.45 -0.43
CA ASP A 159 -9.50 -17.49 -1.37
C ASP A 159 -8.43 -16.97 -2.35
N MET A 160 -8.59 -15.74 -2.85
CA MET A 160 -7.57 -15.10 -3.69
C MET A 160 -6.24 -14.87 -2.95
N ARG A 161 -6.26 -14.44 -1.69
CA ARG A 161 -5.02 -14.31 -0.89
C ARG A 161 -4.31 -15.64 -0.73
N ARG A 162 -5.04 -16.71 -0.41
CA ARG A 162 -4.46 -18.08 -0.32
C ARG A 162 -3.88 -18.54 -1.65
N GLU A 163 -4.54 -18.29 -2.77
CA GLU A 163 -4.01 -18.61 -4.11
C GLU A 163 -2.71 -17.85 -4.40
N LEU A 164 -2.55 -16.65 -3.84
CA LEU A 164 -1.36 -15.81 -4.00
C LEU A 164 -0.26 -16.09 -2.95
N GLY A 165 -0.48 -17.07 -2.08
CA GLY A 165 0.50 -17.48 -1.08
C GLY A 165 0.59 -16.56 0.15
N VAL A 166 -0.49 -15.85 0.46
CA VAL A 166 -0.58 -14.91 1.58
C VAL A 166 -1.50 -15.45 2.67
#